data_83af1f52cf0558d81d21eb4c53f3a021
#
_entry.id   83af1f52cf0558d81d21eb4c53f3a021
#
_cell.length_a   1.000
_cell.length_b   1.000
_cell.length_c   1.000
_cell.angle_alpha   90.00
_cell.angle_beta   90.00
_cell.angle_gamma   90.00
#
_symmetry.space_group_name_H-M   'P 1'
#
loop_
_entity.id
_entity.type
_entity.pdbx_description
1 polymer ?
#
loop_
_entity_poly.entity_id
_entity_poly.type
_entity_poly.pdbx_seq_one_letter_code
_entity_poly.pdbx_strand_id
1 'polypeptide(L)'
;MKELFTSMLQALSDGQSVVLCSILASSGSTPRGAGAKMAVFADGHTVGTIGGGAVEKCSGEKALEVLQSKQSLVQGYCLAPNQVADIGMICGGNVTVYFQYFDPADENGRALLQGILELLRGDDDSWLVYRMDGGCVSAMGTFDEAHGLRFTDCITPEALRPMLLSNAFTKKGDPGYYIEPLTQAGHAYIFGGGHVGTALAPVLASVGFRVVVYDNRPDFAKPDHYPSAEQVILGDYLDIGAHLTLTENDYVCIMTPGHQADREVLLQAWSRFAPLTDCRVQSKCTECSHATDWV
;
A
#
# COMPACT_ATOMS: atom_id res chain seq x y z
N MET A 1 -5.92 0.41 -1.79
CA MET A 1 -6.28 0.44 -0.36
C MET A 1 -7.39 1.45 -0.07
N LYS A 2 -7.30 2.69 -0.53
CA LYS A 2 -8.33 3.74 -0.34
C LYS A 2 -9.73 3.30 -0.83
N GLU A 3 -9.83 2.75 -2.04
CA GLU A 3 -11.09 2.23 -2.59
C GLU A 3 -11.72 1.15 -1.69
N LEU A 4 -10.90 0.21 -1.20
CA LEU A 4 -11.35 -0.87 -0.33
C LEU A 4 -12.00 -0.33 0.95
N PHE A 5 -11.33 0.55 1.68
CA PHE A 5 -11.88 1.11 2.92
C PHE A 5 -13.05 2.07 2.66
N THR A 6 -13.08 2.77 1.52
CA THR A 6 -14.23 3.59 1.13
C THR A 6 -15.46 2.72 0.89
N SER A 7 -15.33 1.62 0.16
CA SER A 7 -16.43 0.69 -0.09
C SER A 7 -16.94 0.03 1.20
N MET A 8 -16.03 -0.32 2.13
CA MET A 8 -16.41 -0.84 3.44
C MET A 8 -17.22 0.19 4.25
N LEU A 9 -16.74 1.44 4.32
CA LEU A 9 -17.42 2.49 5.06
C LEU A 9 -18.80 2.80 4.46
N GLN A 10 -18.92 2.78 3.14
CA GLN A 10 -20.20 2.93 2.44
C GLN A 10 -21.16 1.81 2.81
N ALA A 11 -20.72 0.54 2.77
CA ALA A 11 -21.55 -0.61 3.15
C ALA A 11 -22.08 -0.48 4.60
N LEU A 12 -21.21 -0.11 5.56
CA LEU A 12 -21.65 0.11 6.94
C LEU A 12 -22.65 1.28 7.04
N SER A 13 -22.51 2.31 6.23
CA SER A 13 -23.44 3.45 6.19
C SER A 13 -24.80 3.05 5.63
N ASP A 14 -24.80 2.08 4.72
CA ASP A 14 -26.02 1.49 4.13
C ASP A 14 -26.63 0.39 5.01
N GLY A 15 -26.11 0.20 6.25
CA GLY A 15 -26.61 -0.80 7.19
C GLY A 15 -26.16 -2.22 6.88
N GLN A 16 -25.16 -2.40 6.05
CA GLN A 16 -24.64 -3.73 5.64
C GLN A 16 -23.34 -4.06 6.39
N SER A 17 -23.27 -5.31 6.89
CA SER A 17 -22.03 -5.84 7.47
C SER A 17 -21.00 -6.16 6.39
N VAL A 18 -19.72 -6.09 6.75
CA VAL A 18 -18.60 -6.42 5.86
C VAL A 18 -17.51 -7.16 6.61
N VAL A 19 -16.79 -8.05 5.94
CA VAL A 19 -15.61 -8.73 6.48
C VAL A 19 -14.37 -8.26 5.76
N LEU A 20 -13.37 -7.79 6.52
CA LEU A 20 -12.03 -7.51 6.03
C LEU A 20 -11.14 -8.74 6.21
N CYS A 21 -10.64 -9.29 5.13
CA CYS A 21 -9.63 -10.33 5.10
C CYS A 21 -8.24 -9.66 4.99
N SER A 22 -7.36 -9.89 5.97
CA SER A 22 -6.00 -9.34 6.00
C SER A 22 -4.97 -10.45 6.13
N ILE A 23 -3.93 -10.47 5.28
CA ILE A 23 -2.80 -11.38 5.46
C ILE A 23 -1.91 -10.82 6.58
N LEU A 24 -1.83 -11.53 7.72
CA LEU A 24 -0.98 -11.18 8.84
C LEU A 24 0.43 -11.77 8.71
N ALA A 25 0.55 -12.94 8.08
CA ALA A 25 1.83 -13.61 7.87
C ALA A 25 1.80 -14.44 6.59
N SER A 26 2.95 -14.53 5.94
CA SER A 26 3.16 -15.41 4.80
C SER A 26 4.58 -15.99 4.86
N SER A 27 4.76 -17.22 4.38
CA SER A 27 6.07 -17.87 4.28
C SER A 27 6.13 -18.78 3.06
N GLY A 28 7.32 -18.94 2.50
CA GLY A 28 7.49 -19.68 1.24
C GLY A 28 6.98 -18.89 0.03
N SER A 29 6.64 -19.59 -1.04
CA SER A 29 6.09 -18.98 -2.26
C SER A 29 4.60 -18.70 -2.06
N THR A 30 4.23 -17.44 -1.91
CA THR A 30 2.83 -16.99 -1.77
C THR A 30 2.50 -15.93 -2.81
N PRO A 31 1.25 -15.86 -3.31
CA PRO A 31 0.85 -14.89 -4.32
C PRO A 31 0.95 -13.44 -3.84
N ARG A 32 0.68 -13.19 -2.55
CA ARG A 32 0.86 -11.90 -1.88
C ARG A 32 1.40 -12.08 -0.46
N GLY A 33 2.15 -11.09 0.02
CA GLY A 33 2.70 -11.05 1.36
C GLY A 33 1.76 -10.44 2.41
N ALA A 34 2.27 -10.35 3.64
CA ALA A 34 1.61 -9.67 4.75
C ALA A 34 1.22 -8.23 4.35
N GLY A 35 0.08 -7.76 4.85
CA GLY A 35 -0.51 -6.47 4.51
C GLY A 35 -1.53 -6.51 3.37
N ALA A 36 -1.58 -7.56 2.54
CA ALA A 36 -2.61 -7.67 1.51
C ALA A 36 -4.01 -7.80 2.12
N LYS A 37 -4.99 -7.12 1.50
CA LYS A 37 -6.35 -7.02 2.02
C LYS A 37 -7.42 -7.22 0.95
N MET A 38 -8.54 -7.81 1.38
CA MET A 38 -9.74 -7.98 0.58
C MET A 38 -10.96 -7.78 1.48
N ALA A 39 -11.89 -6.94 1.09
CA ALA A 39 -13.21 -6.85 1.71
C ALA A 39 -14.19 -7.80 1.03
N VAL A 40 -15.03 -8.47 1.82
CA VAL A 40 -16.09 -9.37 1.36
C VAL A 40 -17.42 -8.87 1.89
N PHE A 41 -18.38 -8.67 0.99
CA PHE A 41 -19.69 -8.09 1.27
C PHE A 41 -20.77 -9.17 1.34
N ALA A 42 -21.94 -8.80 1.85
CA ALA A 42 -23.04 -9.75 2.12
C ALA A 42 -23.58 -10.46 0.87
N ASP A 43 -23.48 -9.86 -0.30
CA ASP A 43 -23.84 -10.42 -1.60
C ASP A 43 -22.74 -11.28 -2.23
N GLY A 44 -21.59 -11.40 -1.55
CA GLY A 44 -20.42 -12.17 -2.00
C GLY A 44 -19.48 -11.43 -2.94
N HIS A 45 -19.78 -10.17 -3.34
CA HIS A 45 -18.79 -9.41 -4.09
C HIS A 45 -17.59 -9.05 -3.23
N THR A 46 -16.45 -8.79 -3.85
CA THR A 46 -15.17 -8.48 -3.18
C THR A 46 -14.54 -7.21 -3.72
N VAL A 47 -13.84 -6.47 -2.86
CA VAL A 47 -12.98 -5.33 -3.23
C VAL A 47 -11.58 -5.55 -2.66
N GLY A 48 -10.55 -5.33 -3.47
CA GLY A 48 -9.17 -5.67 -3.14
C GLY A 48 -8.83 -7.13 -3.44
N THR A 49 -7.66 -7.58 -3.01
CA THR A 49 -7.19 -8.95 -3.25
C THR A 49 -6.13 -9.37 -2.23
N ILE A 50 -6.17 -10.63 -1.83
CA ILE A 50 -5.14 -11.29 -1.02
C ILE A 50 -4.25 -12.24 -1.82
N GLY A 51 -4.30 -12.14 -3.16
CA GLY A 51 -3.38 -12.84 -4.07
C GLY A 51 -4.04 -13.72 -5.10
N GLY A 52 -5.37 -13.77 -5.18
CA GLY A 52 -6.11 -14.58 -6.14
C GLY A 52 -6.04 -16.09 -5.85
N GLY A 53 -6.56 -16.87 -6.81
CA GLY A 53 -6.52 -18.32 -6.75
C GLY A 53 -7.28 -18.92 -5.58
N ALA A 54 -6.77 -20.04 -5.07
CA ALA A 54 -7.47 -20.85 -4.06
C ALA A 54 -7.53 -20.17 -2.68
N VAL A 55 -6.48 -19.44 -2.25
CA VAL A 55 -6.51 -18.74 -0.97
C VAL A 55 -7.63 -17.72 -0.95
N GLU A 56 -7.75 -16.94 -2.03
CA GLU A 56 -8.79 -15.91 -2.14
C GLU A 56 -10.19 -16.52 -2.19
N LYS A 57 -10.37 -17.60 -2.97
CA LYS A 57 -11.64 -18.34 -3.00
C LYS A 57 -12.04 -18.88 -1.62
N CYS A 58 -11.15 -19.64 -0.97
CA CYS A 58 -11.41 -20.19 0.35
C CYS A 58 -11.63 -19.11 1.42
N SER A 59 -10.89 -17.99 1.29
CA SER A 59 -11.08 -16.84 2.20
C SER A 59 -12.41 -16.13 1.93
N GLY A 60 -12.86 -16.03 0.70
CA GLY A 60 -14.20 -15.51 0.37
C GLY A 60 -15.30 -16.36 0.99
N GLU A 61 -15.23 -17.69 0.83
CA GLU A 61 -16.17 -18.64 1.45
C GLU A 61 -16.16 -18.52 2.98
N LYS A 62 -14.95 -18.47 3.60
CA LYS A 62 -14.83 -18.31 5.05
C LYS A 62 -15.36 -16.94 5.53
N ALA A 63 -15.16 -15.88 4.77
CA ALA A 63 -15.69 -14.56 5.11
C ALA A 63 -17.23 -14.53 5.12
N LEU A 64 -17.90 -15.28 4.22
CA LEU A 64 -19.37 -15.45 4.25
C LEU A 64 -19.83 -16.19 5.51
N GLU A 65 -19.07 -17.19 5.99
CA GLU A 65 -19.35 -17.83 7.29
C GLU A 65 -19.18 -16.84 8.45
N VAL A 66 -18.15 -15.97 8.39
CA VAL A 66 -17.90 -14.91 9.38
C VAL A 66 -19.02 -13.87 9.38
N LEU A 67 -19.56 -13.50 8.22
CA LEU A 67 -20.74 -12.62 8.12
C LEU A 67 -21.96 -13.22 8.84
N GLN A 68 -22.15 -14.54 8.74
CA GLN A 68 -23.26 -15.24 9.40
C GLN A 68 -23.04 -15.38 10.91
N SER A 69 -21.84 -15.78 11.33
CA SER A 69 -21.49 -15.99 12.75
C SER A 69 -21.26 -14.69 13.50
N LYS A 70 -20.94 -13.60 12.80
CA LYS A 70 -20.56 -12.28 13.36
C LYS A 70 -19.34 -12.36 14.29
N GLN A 71 -18.46 -13.34 14.09
CA GLN A 71 -17.27 -13.56 14.92
C GLN A 71 -16.02 -13.47 14.08
N SER A 72 -15.17 -12.49 14.39
CA SER A 72 -13.84 -12.38 13.82
C SER A 72 -12.95 -13.56 14.21
N LEU A 73 -12.08 -14.01 13.30
CA LEU A 73 -11.17 -15.13 13.56
C LEU A 73 -9.89 -15.03 12.76
N VAL A 74 -8.87 -15.75 13.19
CA VAL A 74 -7.61 -15.95 12.46
C VAL A 74 -7.56 -17.39 11.96
N GLN A 75 -7.22 -17.58 10.66
CA GLN A 75 -7.10 -18.89 10.04
C GLN A 75 -5.82 -19.02 9.23
N GLY A 76 -5.10 -20.13 9.41
CA GLY A 76 -3.96 -20.51 8.59
C GLY A 76 -4.38 -21.33 7.38
N TYR A 77 -3.71 -21.10 6.24
CA TYR A 77 -3.81 -21.90 5.02
C TYR A 77 -2.43 -22.43 4.64
N CYS A 78 -2.36 -23.74 4.36
CA CYS A 78 -1.15 -24.40 3.82
C CYS A 78 -1.35 -24.62 2.33
N LEU A 79 -0.40 -24.14 1.52
CA LEU A 79 -0.44 -24.19 0.06
C LEU A 79 0.41 -25.32 -0.53
N ALA A 80 0.80 -26.34 0.31
CA ALA A 80 1.63 -27.45 -0.14
C ALA A 80 0.88 -28.35 -1.15
N PRO A 81 1.53 -28.78 -2.24
CA PRO A 81 0.89 -29.53 -3.32
C PRO A 81 0.17 -30.83 -2.89
N ASN A 82 0.63 -31.48 -1.83
CA ASN A 82 0.10 -32.76 -1.36
C ASN A 82 -1.11 -32.67 -0.40
N GLN A 83 -1.46 -31.46 0.06
CA GLN A 83 -2.65 -31.21 0.90
C GLN A 83 -3.74 -30.44 0.17
N VAL A 84 -3.47 -30.02 -1.04
CA VAL A 84 -4.31 -29.09 -1.84
C VAL A 84 -4.74 -29.76 -3.15
N ALA A 85 -4.83 -31.08 -3.19
CA ALA A 85 -5.30 -31.80 -4.38
C ALA A 85 -6.66 -31.30 -4.92
N ASP A 86 -7.47 -30.64 -4.06
CA ASP A 86 -8.75 -30.09 -4.44
C ASP A 86 -8.72 -28.59 -4.80
N ILE A 87 -7.63 -27.86 -4.59
CA ILE A 87 -7.60 -26.40 -4.74
C ILE A 87 -6.72 -25.92 -5.93
N GLY A 88 -5.94 -26.78 -6.54
CA GLY A 88 -5.23 -26.51 -7.81
C GLY A 88 -4.10 -25.46 -7.73
N MET A 89 -3.42 -25.29 -6.58
CA MET A 89 -2.28 -24.38 -6.44
C MET A 89 -0.93 -25.12 -6.45
N ILE A 90 0.06 -24.52 -7.14
CA ILE A 90 1.43 -25.02 -7.27
C ILE A 90 2.40 -24.33 -6.29
N CYS A 91 1.92 -23.34 -5.54
CA CYS A 91 2.73 -22.54 -4.62
C CYS A 91 2.88 -23.24 -3.28
N GLY A 92 4.13 -23.52 -2.83
CA GLY A 92 4.42 -24.25 -1.58
C GLY A 92 4.63 -23.33 -0.37
N GLY A 93 3.67 -22.48 0.00
CA GLY A 93 3.79 -21.54 1.11
C GLY A 93 2.71 -21.71 2.18
N ASN A 94 2.82 -20.94 3.27
CA ASN A 94 1.78 -20.81 4.30
C ASN A 94 1.30 -19.37 4.36
N VAL A 95 0.00 -19.18 4.59
CA VAL A 95 -0.62 -17.86 4.75
C VAL A 95 -1.50 -17.87 5.98
N THR A 96 -1.41 -16.83 6.81
CA THR A 96 -2.31 -16.59 7.94
C THR A 96 -3.19 -15.40 7.62
N VAL A 97 -4.50 -15.61 7.58
CA VAL A 97 -5.51 -14.60 7.26
C VAL A 97 -6.31 -14.27 8.51
N TYR A 98 -6.47 -13.00 8.81
CA TYR A 98 -7.40 -12.47 9.78
C TYR A 98 -8.68 -12.05 9.07
N PHE A 99 -9.81 -12.54 9.56
CA PHE A 99 -11.16 -12.22 9.13
C PHE A 99 -11.78 -11.31 10.17
N GLN A 100 -11.85 -10.04 9.89
CA GLN A 100 -12.43 -9.05 10.78
C GLN A 100 -13.85 -8.72 10.35
N TYR A 101 -14.81 -9.06 11.22
CA TYR A 101 -16.20 -8.68 11.04
C TYR A 101 -16.43 -7.23 11.47
N PHE A 102 -17.11 -6.47 10.65
CA PHE A 102 -17.57 -5.12 10.96
C PHE A 102 -19.09 -5.09 10.98
N ASP A 103 -19.64 -4.68 12.13
CA ASP A 103 -21.07 -4.47 12.32
C ASP A 103 -21.45 -3.04 11.92
N PRO A 104 -22.51 -2.81 11.15
CA PRO A 104 -22.97 -1.46 10.83
C PRO A 104 -23.43 -0.66 12.08
N ALA A 105 -23.76 -1.34 13.18
CA ALA A 105 -24.10 -0.70 14.45
C ALA A 105 -22.88 -0.39 15.33
N ASP A 106 -21.67 -0.89 14.97
CA ASP A 106 -20.44 -0.63 15.72
C ASP A 106 -19.85 0.73 15.33
N GLU A 107 -20.05 1.73 16.19
CA GLU A 107 -19.51 3.08 16.00
C GLU A 107 -17.98 3.10 16.06
N ASN A 108 -17.33 2.23 16.86
CA ASN A 108 -15.89 2.16 16.97
C ASN A 108 -15.25 1.60 15.68
N GLY A 109 -15.83 0.55 15.11
CA GLY A 109 -15.39 0.01 13.82
C GLY A 109 -15.54 1.02 12.70
N ARG A 110 -16.64 1.79 12.68
CA ARG A 110 -16.86 2.87 11.72
C ARG A 110 -15.84 4.00 11.90
N ALA A 111 -15.58 4.44 13.13
CA ALA A 111 -14.59 5.46 13.45
C ALA A 111 -13.18 5.03 13.06
N LEU A 112 -12.82 3.77 13.27
CA LEU A 112 -11.54 3.19 12.82
C LEU A 112 -11.39 3.29 11.29
N LEU A 113 -12.41 2.89 10.52
CA LEU A 113 -12.37 2.99 9.05
C LEU A 113 -12.25 4.44 8.57
N GLN A 114 -12.94 5.38 9.21
CA GLN A 114 -12.81 6.81 8.94
C GLN A 114 -11.37 7.29 9.21
N GLY A 115 -10.81 6.93 10.36
CA GLY A 115 -9.44 7.27 10.72
C GLY A 115 -8.40 6.70 9.75
N ILE A 116 -8.59 5.47 9.27
CA ILE A 116 -7.76 4.87 8.23
C ILE A 116 -7.86 5.69 6.92
N LEU A 117 -9.05 6.09 6.52
CA LEU A 117 -9.26 6.88 5.30
C LEU A 117 -8.69 8.30 5.41
N GLU A 118 -8.70 8.90 6.62
CA GLU A 118 -8.02 10.17 6.90
C GLU A 118 -6.52 10.04 6.69
N LEU A 119 -5.89 9.02 7.27
CA LEU A 119 -4.45 8.75 7.13
C LEU A 119 -4.07 8.46 5.67
N LEU A 120 -4.92 7.70 4.95
CA LEU A 120 -4.71 7.41 3.52
C LEU A 120 -4.92 8.63 2.59
N ARG A 121 -5.30 9.80 3.08
CA ARG A 121 -5.36 11.05 2.32
C ARG A 121 -4.12 11.93 2.53
N GLY A 122 -3.44 11.73 3.66
CA GLY A 122 -2.18 12.41 3.98
C GLY A 122 -0.97 11.74 3.34
N ASP A 123 0.16 12.41 3.44
CA ASP A 123 1.47 11.95 2.94
C ASP A 123 2.38 11.47 4.08
N ASP A 124 1.91 11.62 5.32
CA ASP A 124 2.68 11.24 6.50
C ASP A 124 2.68 9.72 6.71
N ASP A 125 3.78 9.23 7.26
CA ASP A 125 3.90 7.84 7.65
C ASP A 125 2.86 7.47 8.68
N SER A 126 2.16 6.37 8.43
CA SER A 126 1.12 5.87 9.31
C SER A 126 1.03 4.35 9.29
N TRP A 127 0.53 3.77 10.37
CA TRP A 127 0.50 2.33 10.57
C TRP A 127 -0.83 1.84 11.11
N LEU A 128 -1.20 0.62 10.71
CA LEU A 128 -2.18 -0.19 11.43
C LEU A 128 -1.48 -1.03 12.50
N VAL A 129 -2.05 -1.03 13.68
CA VAL A 129 -1.53 -1.73 14.86
C VAL A 129 -2.56 -2.75 15.33
N TYR A 130 -2.15 -4.01 15.38
CA TYR A 130 -2.99 -5.12 15.86
C TYR A 130 -2.34 -5.73 17.10
N ARG A 131 -3.14 -5.92 18.15
CA ARG A 131 -2.75 -6.72 19.31
C ARG A 131 -3.28 -8.15 19.13
N MET A 132 -2.44 -9.11 19.46
CA MET A 132 -2.71 -10.54 19.36
C MET A 132 -2.66 -11.16 20.76
N ASP A 133 -3.76 -11.74 21.23
CA ASP A 133 -3.84 -12.49 22.48
C ASP A 133 -4.25 -13.92 22.15
N GLY A 134 -3.47 -14.92 22.59
CA GLY A 134 -3.75 -16.33 22.34
C GLY A 134 -3.89 -16.69 20.85
N GLY A 135 -3.22 -15.95 19.95
CA GLY A 135 -3.31 -16.15 18.49
C GLY A 135 -4.51 -15.51 17.81
N CYS A 136 -5.37 -14.79 18.54
CA CYS A 136 -6.49 -14.03 18.02
C CYS A 136 -6.19 -12.53 18.08
N VAL A 137 -6.74 -11.75 17.12
CA VAL A 137 -6.67 -10.30 17.20
C VAL A 137 -7.69 -9.81 18.24
N SER A 138 -7.21 -9.12 19.26
CA SER A 138 -8.03 -8.59 20.38
C SER A 138 -8.25 -7.10 20.29
N ALA A 139 -7.38 -6.36 19.62
CA ALA A 139 -7.52 -4.93 19.41
C ALA A 139 -6.86 -4.50 18.08
N MET A 140 -7.38 -3.41 17.50
CA MET A 140 -6.85 -2.79 16.29
C MET A 140 -6.93 -1.28 16.42
N GLY A 141 -5.89 -0.59 15.95
CA GLY A 141 -5.83 0.86 15.94
C GLY A 141 -4.93 1.38 14.84
N THR A 142 -4.77 2.70 14.81
CA THR A 142 -3.88 3.41 13.90
C THR A 142 -2.85 4.20 14.68
N PHE A 143 -1.68 4.40 14.10
CA PHE A 143 -0.64 5.26 14.62
C PHE A 143 -0.09 6.17 13.52
N ASP A 144 0.11 7.42 13.85
CA ASP A 144 0.93 8.40 13.14
C ASP A 144 1.59 9.33 14.16
N GLU A 145 2.61 10.11 13.73
CA GLU A 145 3.33 10.99 14.67
C GLU A 145 2.52 12.20 15.13
N ALA A 146 1.55 12.66 14.31
CA ALA A 146 0.75 13.84 14.63
C ALA A 146 -0.33 13.55 15.69
N HIS A 147 -0.93 12.35 15.64
CA HIS A 147 -2.06 11.98 16.49
C HIS A 147 -1.74 10.89 17.51
N GLY A 148 -0.58 10.23 17.39
CA GLY A 148 -0.23 9.08 18.22
C GLY A 148 -1.09 7.85 17.94
N LEU A 149 -1.20 6.95 18.93
CA LEU A 149 -2.04 5.75 18.82
C LEU A 149 -3.51 6.11 19.02
N ARG A 150 -4.37 5.74 18.04
CA ARG A 150 -5.82 5.97 18.07
C ARG A 150 -6.59 4.65 17.96
N PHE A 151 -7.83 4.65 18.46
CA PHE A 151 -8.81 3.55 18.44
C PHE A 151 -8.45 2.34 19.31
N THR A 152 -7.31 2.37 19.99
CA THR A 152 -6.87 1.38 20.97
C THR A 152 -5.83 2.00 21.90
N ASP A 153 -5.71 1.46 23.11
CA ASP A 153 -4.69 1.76 24.12
C ASP A 153 -3.82 0.52 24.42
N CYS A 154 -3.80 -0.43 23.51
CA CYS A 154 -3.21 -1.77 23.71
C CYS A 154 -1.69 -1.77 23.90
N ILE A 155 -1.00 -0.68 23.57
CA ILE A 155 0.46 -0.52 23.68
C ILE A 155 0.82 0.95 23.86
N THR A 156 1.87 1.24 24.63
CA THR A 156 2.35 2.63 24.75
C THR A 156 3.12 3.07 23.49
N PRO A 157 3.10 4.37 23.13
CA PRO A 157 3.86 4.85 21.97
C PRO A 157 5.36 4.53 22.04
N GLU A 158 5.97 4.57 23.20
CA GLU A 158 7.40 4.27 23.40
C GLU A 158 7.72 2.80 23.07
N ALA A 159 6.83 1.88 23.44
CA ALA A 159 6.98 0.47 23.15
C ALA A 159 6.63 0.14 21.67
N LEU A 160 5.79 0.95 21.03
CA LEU A 160 5.37 0.80 19.64
C LEU A 160 6.43 1.29 18.64
N ARG A 161 7.08 2.46 18.92
CA ARG A 161 8.03 3.10 18.00
C ARG A 161 9.10 2.18 17.38
N PRO A 162 9.78 1.28 18.15
CA PRO A 162 10.77 0.36 17.56
C PRO A 162 10.20 -0.66 16.55
N MET A 163 8.87 -0.78 16.47
CA MET A 163 8.16 -1.72 15.59
C MET A 163 7.54 -1.04 14.36
N LEU A 164 7.64 0.30 14.25
CA LEU A 164 7.14 1.08 13.13
C LEU A 164 8.15 1.01 11.99
N LEU A 165 8.00 0.02 11.14
CA LEU A 165 8.88 -0.22 10.01
C LEU A 165 8.18 0.08 8.68
N SER A 166 8.95 0.25 7.61
CA SER A 166 8.44 0.40 6.24
C SER A 166 7.77 -0.85 5.67
N ASN A 167 7.93 -1.99 6.35
CA ASN A 167 7.29 -3.26 6.01
C ASN A 167 6.50 -3.78 7.21
N ALA A 168 5.56 -4.69 6.94
CA ALA A 168 4.82 -5.35 8.01
C ALA A 168 5.75 -6.09 8.98
N PHE A 169 5.51 -5.91 10.26
CA PHE A 169 6.31 -6.45 11.36
C PHE A 169 5.44 -7.25 12.32
N THR A 170 5.94 -8.40 12.77
CA THR A 170 5.26 -9.24 13.77
C THR A 170 6.17 -9.44 14.98
N LYS A 171 5.74 -8.95 16.13
CA LYS A 171 6.32 -9.29 17.43
C LYS A 171 5.57 -10.47 18.03
N LYS A 172 6.24 -11.61 18.11
CA LYS A 172 5.70 -12.81 18.77
C LYS A 172 5.69 -12.61 20.28
N GLY A 173 4.66 -13.14 20.95
CA GLY A 173 4.50 -13.08 22.39
C GLY A 173 3.02 -13.22 22.77
N ASP A 174 2.75 -13.08 24.06
CA ASP A 174 1.39 -12.97 24.59
C ASP A 174 1.39 -11.82 25.62
N PRO A 175 0.94 -10.61 25.27
CA PRO A 175 0.42 -10.25 23.95
C PRO A 175 1.49 -10.19 22.84
N GLY A 176 1.10 -10.61 21.65
CA GLY A 176 1.82 -10.36 20.41
C GLY A 176 1.33 -9.09 19.72
N TYR A 177 2.08 -8.61 18.73
CA TYR A 177 1.68 -7.46 17.91
C TYR A 177 1.97 -7.71 16.44
N TYR A 178 1.05 -7.29 15.59
CA TYR A 178 1.26 -7.16 14.16
C TYR A 178 1.08 -5.70 13.78
N ILE A 179 2.08 -5.13 13.14
CA ILE A 179 2.09 -3.73 12.71
C ILE A 179 2.36 -3.71 11.21
N GLU A 180 1.58 -2.96 10.48
CA GLU A 180 1.77 -2.76 9.05
C GLU A 180 1.66 -1.30 8.67
N PRO A 181 2.52 -0.81 7.76
CA PRO A 181 2.42 0.54 7.26
C PRO A 181 1.12 0.69 6.44
N LEU A 182 0.43 1.81 6.64
CA LEU A 182 -0.65 2.29 5.79
C LEU A 182 -0.05 3.06 4.61
N THR A 183 0.93 2.47 3.94
CA THR A 183 1.56 3.11 2.80
C THR A 183 0.57 3.24 1.64
N GLN A 184 0.40 4.46 1.19
CA GLN A 184 0.07 4.67 -0.22
C GLN A 184 1.33 4.34 -1.02
N ALA A 185 1.17 3.78 -2.22
CA ALA A 185 2.26 3.82 -3.17
C ALA A 185 2.69 5.29 -3.28
N GLY A 186 3.97 5.58 -3.11
CA GLY A 186 4.51 6.93 -3.22
C GLY A 186 4.17 7.56 -4.57
N HIS A 187 4.51 8.81 -4.75
CA HIS A 187 4.37 9.42 -6.06
C HIS A 187 5.30 8.75 -7.07
N ALA A 188 4.81 8.59 -8.28
CA ALA A 188 5.64 8.27 -9.43
C ALA A 188 5.82 9.54 -10.25
N TYR A 189 6.98 10.17 -10.11
CA TYR A 189 7.35 11.36 -10.85
C TYR A 189 7.86 10.99 -12.23
N ILE A 190 7.17 11.42 -13.27
CA ILE A 190 7.56 11.22 -14.67
C ILE A 190 8.18 12.52 -15.17
N PHE A 191 9.49 12.57 -15.26
CA PHE A 191 10.20 13.69 -15.87
C PHE A 191 10.30 13.46 -17.38
N GLY A 192 9.46 14.16 -18.13
CA GLY A 192 9.32 14.05 -19.57
C GLY A 192 7.92 13.61 -20.01
N GLY A 193 7.05 14.57 -20.29
CA GLY A 193 5.67 14.39 -20.76
C GLY A 193 5.53 14.08 -22.25
N GLY A 194 6.55 13.49 -22.90
CA GLY A 194 6.46 13.06 -24.29
C GLY A 194 5.62 11.77 -24.45
N HIS A 195 5.66 11.16 -25.65
CA HIS A 195 4.86 9.96 -25.96
C HIS A 195 5.02 8.81 -24.94
N VAL A 196 6.25 8.60 -24.43
CA VAL A 196 6.51 7.55 -23.42
C VAL A 196 5.89 7.91 -22.09
N GLY A 197 6.04 9.16 -21.61
CA GLY A 197 5.44 9.64 -20.36
C GLY A 197 3.92 9.56 -20.40
N THR A 198 3.31 9.97 -21.52
CA THR A 198 1.86 9.88 -21.72
C THR A 198 1.35 8.44 -21.67
N ALA A 199 2.11 7.48 -22.24
CA ALA A 199 1.75 6.07 -22.20
C ALA A 199 1.99 5.44 -20.81
N LEU A 200 3.02 5.88 -20.09
CA LEU A 200 3.39 5.33 -18.78
C LEU A 200 2.45 5.80 -17.65
N ALA A 201 1.98 7.04 -17.70
CA ALA A 201 1.14 7.62 -16.65
C ALA A 201 -0.10 6.76 -16.30
N PRO A 202 -0.96 6.34 -17.25
CA PRO A 202 -2.11 5.50 -16.95
C PRO A 202 -1.72 4.11 -16.43
N VAL A 203 -0.59 3.55 -16.84
CA VAL A 203 -0.11 2.26 -16.35
C VAL A 203 0.28 2.35 -14.88
N LEU A 204 1.06 3.36 -14.49
CA LEU A 204 1.43 3.60 -13.10
C LEU A 204 0.21 3.88 -12.23
N ALA A 205 -0.74 4.69 -12.71
CA ALA A 205 -1.98 4.95 -11.98
C ALA A 205 -2.81 3.66 -11.79
N SER A 206 -2.86 2.78 -12.80
CA SER A 206 -3.61 1.51 -12.72
C SER A 206 -3.05 0.53 -11.68
N VAL A 207 -1.78 0.65 -11.33
CA VAL A 207 -1.14 -0.17 -10.28
C VAL A 207 -1.04 0.57 -8.94
N GLY A 208 -1.71 1.72 -8.80
CA GLY A 208 -1.94 2.41 -7.54
C GLY A 208 -0.97 3.55 -7.23
N PHE A 209 -0.04 3.91 -8.13
CA PHE A 209 0.81 5.08 -7.92
C PHE A 209 0.04 6.39 -8.09
N ARG A 210 0.38 7.39 -7.29
CA ARG A 210 0.01 8.79 -7.50
C ARG A 210 0.97 9.38 -8.52
N VAL A 211 0.48 9.64 -9.73
CA VAL A 211 1.35 10.02 -10.84
C VAL A 211 1.49 11.53 -10.93
N VAL A 212 2.72 12.02 -10.95
CA VAL A 212 3.05 13.42 -11.21
C VAL A 212 3.86 13.50 -12.49
N VAL A 213 3.40 14.27 -13.45
CA VAL A 213 4.11 14.51 -14.72
C VAL A 213 4.80 15.87 -14.67
N TYR A 214 6.08 15.92 -14.99
CA TYR A 214 6.89 17.13 -15.02
C TYR A 214 7.53 17.30 -16.39
N ASP A 215 7.31 18.44 -17.05
CA ASP A 215 7.95 18.78 -18.32
C ASP A 215 8.24 20.28 -18.38
N ASN A 216 9.32 20.65 -19.05
CA ASN A 216 9.70 22.06 -19.22
C ASN A 216 9.08 22.70 -20.47
N ARG A 217 8.31 21.94 -21.24
CA ARG A 217 7.66 22.41 -22.47
C ARG A 217 6.17 22.59 -22.24
N PRO A 218 5.63 23.81 -22.45
CA PRO A 218 4.19 24.10 -22.20
C PRO A 218 3.23 23.20 -22.99
N ASP A 219 3.63 22.71 -24.17
CA ASP A 219 2.79 21.85 -25.00
C ASP A 219 2.68 20.42 -24.46
N PHE A 220 3.60 20.00 -23.62
CA PHE A 220 3.63 18.66 -23.03
C PHE A 220 3.20 18.65 -21.56
N ALA A 221 3.25 19.78 -20.86
CA ALA A 221 2.80 19.90 -19.48
C ALA A 221 1.34 20.39 -19.40
N LYS A 222 0.42 19.69 -20.08
CA LYS A 222 -1.00 20.03 -20.09
C LYS A 222 -1.79 18.95 -19.33
N PRO A 223 -2.57 19.29 -18.28
CA PRO A 223 -3.37 18.34 -17.52
C PRO A 223 -4.29 17.46 -18.38
N ASP A 224 -4.87 18.00 -19.43
CA ASP A 224 -5.77 17.29 -20.35
C ASP A 224 -5.09 16.09 -21.06
N HIS A 225 -3.76 16.10 -21.16
CA HIS A 225 -3.00 14.98 -21.75
C HIS A 225 -2.83 13.80 -20.76
N TYR A 226 -3.06 14.03 -19.46
CA TYR A 226 -2.79 13.07 -18.40
C TYR A 226 -3.97 12.95 -17.42
N PRO A 227 -5.13 12.46 -17.89
CA PRO A 227 -6.33 12.38 -17.04
C PRO A 227 -6.16 11.44 -15.83
N SER A 228 -5.13 10.56 -15.85
CA SER A 228 -4.79 9.66 -14.76
C SER A 228 -3.71 10.22 -13.80
N ALA A 229 -3.11 11.36 -14.12
CA ALA A 229 -2.13 12.00 -13.24
C ALA A 229 -2.84 12.83 -12.16
N GLU A 230 -2.30 12.79 -10.96
CA GLU A 230 -2.73 13.63 -9.84
C GLU A 230 -2.31 15.09 -10.06
N GLN A 231 -1.13 15.29 -10.64
CA GLN A 231 -0.59 16.61 -10.92
C GLN A 231 0.22 16.61 -12.21
N VAL A 232 0.18 17.75 -12.92
CA VAL A 232 1.04 18.05 -14.06
C VAL A 232 1.75 19.37 -13.81
N ILE A 233 3.07 19.35 -13.85
CA ILE A 233 3.94 20.48 -13.50
C ILE A 233 4.67 20.97 -14.76
N LEU A 234 4.55 22.24 -15.06
CA LEU A 234 5.42 22.94 -15.99
C LEU A 234 6.56 23.57 -15.20
N GLY A 235 7.79 23.12 -15.42
CA GLY A 235 8.96 23.62 -14.68
C GLY A 235 10.28 23.36 -15.39
N ASP A 236 11.34 24.02 -14.92
CA ASP A 236 12.70 23.83 -15.48
C ASP A 236 13.32 22.57 -14.88
N TYR A 237 13.91 21.72 -15.72
CA TYR A 237 14.68 20.56 -15.28
C TYR A 237 15.95 20.91 -14.51
N LEU A 238 16.42 22.16 -14.58
CA LEU A 238 17.57 22.64 -13.81
C LEU A 238 17.20 22.97 -12.35
N ASP A 239 15.93 23.14 -12.03
CA ASP A 239 15.45 23.52 -10.70
C ASP A 239 14.14 22.80 -10.35
N ILE A 240 14.20 21.46 -10.26
CA ILE A 240 13.02 20.66 -9.90
C ILE A 240 12.58 20.91 -8.46
N GLY A 241 13.53 21.26 -7.59
CA GLY A 241 13.30 21.52 -6.18
C GLY A 241 12.46 22.76 -5.89
N ALA A 242 12.29 23.68 -6.85
CA ALA A 242 11.40 24.82 -6.74
C ALA A 242 9.92 24.42 -6.82
N HIS A 243 9.60 23.25 -7.38
CA HIS A 243 8.23 22.84 -7.70
C HIS A 243 7.77 21.61 -6.94
N LEU A 244 8.70 20.78 -6.45
CA LEU A 244 8.39 19.54 -5.77
C LEU A 244 9.45 19.15 -4.75
N THR A 245 9.03 18.34 -3.79
CA THR A 245 9.92 17.72 -2.80
C THR A 245 9.82 16.21 -2.95
N LEU A 246 10.94 15.56 -3.25
CA LEU A 246 11.03 14.11 -3.33
C LEU A 246 11.26 13.53 -1.93
N THR A 247 10.61 12.42 -1.64
CA THR A 247 10.71 11.64 -0.40
C THR A 247 11.23 10.23 -0.67
N GLU A 248 11.58 9.48 0.36
CA GLU A 248 12.06 8.10 0.24
C GLU A 248 11.00 7.12 -0.31
N ASN A 249 9.72 7.51 -0.23
CA ASN A 249 8.61 6.70 -0.73
C ASN A 249 8.28 6.97 -2.21
N ASP A 250 8.99 7.90 -2.84
CA ASP A 250 8.72 8.32 -4.21
C ASP A 250 9.55 7.54 -5.24
N TYR A 251 9.04 7.50 -6.45
CA TYR A 251 9.67 6.85 -7.60
C TYR A 251 9.92 7.89 -8.69
N VAL A 252 11.07 7.81 -9.31
CA VAL A 252 11.49 8.77 -10.35
C VAL A 252 11.70 8.04 -11.66
N CYS A 253 10.95 8.43 -12.68
CA CYS A 253 11.06 7.95 -14.05
C CYS A 253 11.58 9.07 -14.93
N ILE A 254 12.86 8.99 -15.36
CA ILE A 254 13.50 10.02 -16.16
C ILE A 254 13.44 9.62 -17.64
N MET A 255 12.76 10.44 -18.45
CA MET A 255 12.58 10.23 -19.88
C MET A 255 12.43 11.55 -20.63
N THR A 256 13.27 12.53 -20.26
CA THR A 256 13.27 13.85 -20.89
C THR A 256 13.71 13.77 -22.36
N PRO A 257 13.51 14.83 -23.18
CA PRO A 257 13.87 14.78 -24.59
C PRO A 257 15.38 14.70 -24.88
N GLY A 258 16.27 14.84 -23.89
CA GLY A 258 17.71 14.83 -24.11
C GLY A 258 18.54 14.39 -22.91
N HIS A 259 19.68 13.75 -23.17
CA HIS A 259 20.58 13.22 -22.15
C HIS A 259 21.08 14.24 -21.13
N GLN A 260 21.23 15.51 -21.54
CA GLN A 260 21.66 16.56 -20.62
C GLN A 260 20.58 16.83 -19.56
N ALA A 261 19.33 16.92 -19.96
CA ALA A 261 18.22 17.10 -19.04
C ALA A 261 17.98 15.86 -18.16
N ASP A 262 18.16 14.64 -18.72
CA ASP A 262 18.14 13.41 -17.93
C ASP A 262 19.17 13.45 -16.80
N ARG A 263 20.40 13.90 -17.12
CA ARG A 263 21.50 14.03 -16.15
C ARG A 263 21.19 15.05 -15.05
N GLU A 264 20.66 16.21 -15.41
CA GLU A 264 20.34 17.26 -14.44
C GLU A 264 19.25 16.82 -13.45
N VAL A 265 18.19 16.18 -13.95
CA VAL A 265 17.13 15.61 -13.12
C VAL A 265 17.69 14.52 -12.20
N LEU A 266 18.54 13.61 -12.76
CA LEU A 266 19.14 12.53 -11.99
C LEU A 266 20.01 13.07 -10.83
N LEU A 267 20.84 14.08 -11.08
CA LEU A 267 21.71 14.66 -10.05
C LEU A 267 20.90 15.31 -8.92
N GLN A 268 19.83 16.04 -9.25
CA GLN A 268 18.98 16.65 -8.25
C GLN A 268 18.18 15.61 -7.46
N ALA A 269 17.64 14.59 -8.12
CA ALA A 269 16.97 13.48 -7.47
C ALA A 269 17.94 12.72 -6.54
N TRP A 270 19.14 12.39 -7.04
CA TRP A 270 20.18 11.68 -6.28
C TRP A 270 20.62 12.43 -5.04
N SER A 271 20.84 13.74 -5.13
CA SER A 271 21.27 14.55 -3.98
C SER A 271 20.26 14.54 -2.82
N ARG A 272 18.99 14.26 -3.12
CA ARG A 272 17.89 14.13 -2.15
C ARG A 272 17.80 12.73 -1.55
N PHE A 273 18.15 11.70 -2.34
CA PHE A 273 18.12 10.29 -1.94
C PHE A 273 19.47 9.74 -1.44
N ALA A 274 20.59 10.45 -1.63
CA ALA A 274 21.93 9.99 -1.28
C ALA A 274 22.18 9.61 0.20
N PRO A 275 21.39 10.05 1.19
CA PRO A 275 21.46 9.49 2.53
C PRO A 275 20.77 8.12 2.65
N LEU A 276 20.04 7.66 1.64
CA LEU A 276 19.16 6.50 1.66
C LEU A 276 19.78 5.39 0.80
N THR A 277 20.10 4.27 1.41
CA THR A 277 20.78 3.13 0.77
C THR A 277 19.92 2.36 -0.25
N ASP A 278 18.67 2.78 -0.49
CA ASP A 278 17.70 2.03 -1.32
C ASP A 278 16.99 2.90 -2.37
N CYS A 279 17.76 3.78 -3.05
CA CYS A 279 17.20 4.65 -4.09
C CYS A 279 16.80 3.87 -5.35
N ARG A 280 15.52 3.96 -5.74
CA ARG A 280 14.97 3.34 -6.97
C ARG A 280 14.82 4.38 -8.07
N VAL A 281 15.93 4.75 -8.68
CA VAL A 281 15.93 5.62 -9.87
C VAL A 281 16.00 4.77 -11.13
N GLN A 282 15.04 4.95 -12.05
CA GLN A 282 15.09 4.35 -13.38
C GLN A 282 15.22 5.44 -14.43
N SER A 283 16.26 5.33 -15.27
CA SER A 283 16.52 6.20 -16.41
C SER A 283 16.68 5.37 -17.67
N LYS A 284 16.22 5.89 -18.80
CA LYS A 284 16.53 5.30 -20.13
C LYS A 284 17.96 5.59 -20.60
N CYS A 285 18.74 6.38 -19.84
CA CYS A 285 20.12 6.68 -20.16
C CYS A 285 21.01 5.48 -19.83
N THR A 286 21.49 4.76 -20.84
CA THR A 286 22.39 3.62 -20.70
C THR A 286 23.78 4.01 -20.20
N GLU A 287 24.18 5.29 -20.34
CA GLU A 287 25.48 5.78 -19.88
C GLU A 287 25.50 6.06 -18.37
N CYS A 288 24.34 6.18 -17.71
CA CYS A 288 24.25 6.37 -16.26
C CYS A 288 24.29 5.06 -15.46
N SER A 289 24.43 3.90 -16.11
CA SER A 289 24.49 2.58 -15.44
C SER A 289 25.73 2.34 -14.59
N HIS A 290 26.72 3.25 -14.63
CA HIS A 290 27.94 3.20 -13.83
C HIS A 290 28.03 4.39 -12.85
N ALA A 291 26.92 4.70 -12.17
CA ALA A 291 26.86 5.81 -11.18
C ALA A 291 27.84 5.64 -9.99
N THR A 292 28.47 4.48 -9.85
CA THR A 292 29.53 4.23 -8.85
C THR A 292 30.88 4.82 -9.20
N ASP A 293 31.09 5.31 -10.44
CA ASP A 293 32.37 5.84 -10.89
C ASP A 293 32.45 7.39 -10.83
N TRP A 294 31.47 8.05 -10.21
CA TRP A 294 31.35 9.52 -10.17
C TRP A 294 31.40 10.13 -8.76
N VAL A 295 32.00 9.45 -7.78
CA VAL A 295 32.36 10.05 -6.47
C VAL A 295 33.89 10.13 -6.33
#